data_9b48ebfcb6d910d144a62b364ba00dc8
#
_entry.id   9b48ebfcb6d910d144a62b364ba00dc8
#
_cell.length_a   1.000
_cell.length_b   1.000
_cell.length_c   1.000
_cell.angle_alpha   90.00
_cell.angle_beta   90.00
_cell.angle_gamma   90.00
#
_symmetry.space_group_name_H-M   'P 1'
#
loop_
_entity.id
_entity.type
_entity.pdbx_description
1 polymer ?
#
loop_
_entity_poly.entity_id
_entity_poly.type
_entity_poly.pdbx_seq_one_letter_code
_entity_poly.pdbx_strand_id
1 'polypeptide(L)'
;MERIPILKMGDCLLVTIQVDMHDRLAMTLQDDLTNKIAATRARGVLIDISALEVVDSFIGRMLANIAAMARVLDARTVVVGMRPAVAITLVELGLSLPGVQTALDVEKGMTLITATNHDAGTAQRGAHGRRPH
;
A
#
# COMPACT_ATOMS: atom_id res chain seq x y z
N MET A 1 18.46 -5.15 16.29
CA MET A 1 18.31 -4.53 14.98
C MET A 1 16.86 -4.13 14.80
N GLU A 2 16.67 -2.90 14.40
CA GLU A 2 15.33 -2.36 14.24
C GLU A 2 14.66 -2.88 12.98
N ARG A 3 13.44 -3.36 13.09
CA ARG A 3 12.66 -3.81 11.94
C ARG A 3 11.19 -3.53 12.19
N ILE A 4 10.48 -3.25 11.12
CA ILE A 4 9.04 -3.07 11.19
C ILE A 4 8.39 -4.43 10.93
N PRO A 5 7.54 -4.91 11.84
CA PRO A 5 6.89 -6.22 11.64
C PRO A 5 5.97 -6.20 10.44
N ILE A 6 5.94 -7.32 9.74
CA ILE A 6 5.01 -7.53 8.63
C ILE A 6 4.10 -8.68 9.03
N LEU A 7 2.82 -8.38 9.14
CA LEU A 7 1.83 -9.37 9.56
C LEU A 7 1.09 -9.90 8.34
N LYS A 8 0.86 -11.20 8.31
CA LYS A 8 0.07 -11.80 7.26
C LYS A 8 -1.40 -11.82 7.69
N MET A 9 -2.26 -11.27 6.84
CA MET A 9 -3.70 -11.21 7.09
C MET A 9 -4.42 -11.70 5.85
N GLY A 10 -4.78 -12.99 5.84
CA GLY A 10 -5.38 -13.59 4.66
C GLY A 10 -4.39 -13.53 3.52
N ASP A 11 -4.82 -12.96 2.40
CA ASP A 11 -3.98 -12.82 1.21
C ASP A 11 -3.21 -11.49 1.21
N CYS A 12 -3.25 -10.76 2.31
CA CYS A 12 -2.62 -9.45 2.41
C CYS A 12 -1.53 -9.44 3.45
N LEU A 13 -0.62 -8.49 3.32
CA LEU A 13 0.38 -8.21 4.34
C LEU A 13 0.06 -6.86 4.96
N LEU A 14 0.23 -6.75 6.27
CA LEU A 14 -0.03 -5.51 6.99
C LEU A 14 1.25 -4.98 7.60
N VAL A 15 1.51 -3.72 7.37
CA VAL A 15 2.63 -2.99 7.96
C VAL A 15 2.06 -1.77 8.66
N THR A 16 2.47 -1.55 9.91
CA THR A 16 2.07 -0.36 10.65
C THR A 16 3.29 0.51 10.88
N ILE A 17 3.19 1.76 10.48
CA ILE A 17 4.28 2.71 10.63
C ILE A 17 3.97 3.60 11.81
N GLN A 18 4.73 3.45 12.88
CA GLN A 18 4.49 4.14 14.15
C GLN A 18 5.69 4.92 14.64
N VAL A 19 6.83 4.76 13.98
CA VAL A 19 8.08 5.33 14.48
C VAL A 19 8.68 6.21 13.41
N ASP A 20 9.64 7.02 13.81
CA ASP A 20 10.38 7.82 12.86
C ASP A 20 11.12 6.91 11.89
N MET A 21 10.92 7.17 10.61
CA MET A 21 11.58 6.40 9.58
C MET A 21 12.88 7.08 9.20
N HIS A 22 13.90 6.28 8.96
CA HIS A 22 15.16 6.75 8.41
C HIS A 22 15.56 5.79 7.29
N ASP A 23 16.59 6.17 6.53
CA ASP A 23 16.95 5.45 5.32
C ASP A 23 17.14 3.96 5.55
N ARG A 24 17.88 3.59 6.59
CA ARG A 24 18.17 2.18 6.84
C ARG A 24 16.92 1.40 7.15
N LEU A 25 16.05 1.95 8.01
CA LEU A 25 14.82 1.27 8.38
C LEU A 25 13.88 1.14 7.18
N ALA A 26 13.81 2.18 6.36
CA ALA A 26 13.00 2.14 5.14
C ALA A 26 13.51 1.09 4.16
N MET A 27 14.82 0.99 3.98
CA MET A 27 15.42 0.00 3.10
C MET A 27 15.16 -1.41 3.62
N THR A 28 15.30 -1.61 4.94
CA THR A 28 15.03 -2.90 5.56
C THR A 28 13.57 -3.29 5.34
N LEU A 29 12.66 -2.35 5.54
CA LEU A 29 11.24 -2.61 5.32
C LEU A 29 10.96 -3.00 3.88
N GLN A 30 11.54 -2.27 2.92
CA GLN A 30 11.34 -2.59 1.52
C GLN A 30 11.86 -3.98 1.17
N ASP A 31 13.03 -4.33 1.69
CA ASP A 31 13.60 -5.67 1.46
C ASP A 31 12.72 -6.74 2.08
N ASP A 32 12.30 -6.53 3.33
CA ASP A 32 11.45 -7.50 4.03
C ASP A 32 10.12 -7.68 3.31
N LEU A 33 9.52 -6.58 2.83
CA LEU A 33 8.27 -6.66 2.09
C LEU A 33 8.44 -7.40 0.77
N THR A 34 9.51 -7.10 0.03
CA THR A 34 9.78 -7.76 -1.23
C THR A 34 9.85 -9.27 -1.04
N ASN A 35 10.64 -9.69 -0.05
CA ASN A 35 10.82 -11.10 0.24
C ASN A 35 9.51 -11.76 0.70
N LYS A 36 8.76 -11.06 1.52
CA LYS A 36 7.52 -11.60 2.05
C LYS A 36 6.44 -11.73 0.98
N ILE A 37 6.32 -10.73 0.11
CA ILE A 37 5.37 -10.79 -1.01
C ILE A 37 5.72 -11.99 -1.89
N ALA A 38 6.99 -12.14 -2.23
CA ALA A 38 7.43 -13.25 -3.08
C ALA A 38 7.16 -14.60 -2.42
N ALA A 39 7.43 -14.72 -1.13
CA ALA A 39 7.27 -15.99 -0.41
C ALA A 39 5.81 -16.36 -0.21
N THR A 40 4.95 -15.40 0.06
CA THR A 40 3.55 -15.66 0.38
C THR A 40 2.62 -15.47 -0.82
N ARG A 41 3.12 -14.86 -1.89
CA ARG A 41 2.32 -14.48 -3.05
C ARG A 41 1.12 -13.61 -2.64
N ALA A 42 1.38 -12.69 -1.70
CA ALA A 42 0.35 -11.80 -1.22
C ALA A 42 -0.23 -10.98 -2.37
N ARG A 43 -1.53 -10.77 -2.32
CA ARG A 43 -2.23 -9.97 -3.33
C ARG A 43 -2.15 -8.48 -3.03
N GLY A 44 -1.91 -8.13 -1.80
CA GLY A 44 -1.86 -6.73 -1.43
C GLY A 44 -1.05 -6.48 -0.18
N VAL A 45 -0.65 -5.24 -0.05
CA VAL A 45 0.05 -4.73 1.11
C VAL A 45 -0.77 -3.59 1.68
N LEU A 46 -1.09 -3.69 2.96
CA LEU A 46 -1.78 -2.63 3.69
C LEU A 46 -0.75 -1.91 4.53
N ILE A 47 -0.67 -0.60 4.35
CA ILE A 47 0.25 0.23 5.12
C ILE A 47 -0.57 1.15 6.00
N ASP A 48 -0.56 0.88 7.29
CA ASP A 48 -1.32 1.65 8.27
C ASP A 48 -0.46 2.81 8.74
N ILE A 49 -0.90 4.02 8.45
CA ILE A 49 -0.20 5.24 8.86
C ILE A 49 -1.05 6.08 9.80
N SER A 50 -2.02 5.45 10.46
CA SER A 50 -2.91 6.19 11.37
C SER A 50 -2.17 6.84 12.53
N ALA A 51 -1.00 6.33 12.89
CA ALA A 51 -0.19 6.91 13.96
C ALA A 51 0.62 8.13 13.51
N LEU A 52 0.73 8.38 12.21
CA LEU A 52 1.51 9.50 11.69
C LEU A 52 0.67 10.77 11.70
N GLU A 53 1.16 11.79 12.38
CA GLU A 53 0.52 13.09 12.39
C GLU A 53 1.16 14.04 11.38
N VAL A 54 2.42 13.78 11.05
CA VAL A 54 3.20 14.59 10.13
C VAL A 54 3.93 13.67 9.18
N VAL A 55 3.95 14.06 7.91
CA VAL A 55 4.76 13.34 6.91
C VAL A 55 5.63 14.35 6.19
N ASP A 56 6.76 13.87 5.71
CA ASP A 56 7.66 14.66 4.89
C ASP A 56 7.82 13.98 3.52
N SER A 57 8.64 14.58 2.68
CA SER A 57 8.85 14.03 1.34
C SER A 57 9.51 12.65 1.39
N PHE A 58 10.30 12.39 2.44
CA PHE A 58 10.93 11.07 2.60
C PHE A 58 9.87 9.97 2.75
N ILE A 59 8.89 10.19 3.64
CA ILE A 59 7.81 9.23 3.85
C ILE A 59 7.01 9.03 2.57
N GLY A 60 6.69 10.14 1.88
CA GLY A 60 5.95 10.04 0.63
C GLY A 60 6.67 9.22 -0.42
N ARG A 61 7.97 9.46 -0.57
CA ARG A 61 8.77 8.70 -1.53
C ARG A 61 8.89 7.24 -1.13
N MET A 62 9.01 6.97 0.17
CA MET A 62 9.05 5.60 0.67
C MET A 62 7.78 4.85 0.29
N LEU A 63 6.63 5.47 0.53
CA LEU A 63 5.34 4.85 0.18
C LEU A 63 5.24 4.60 -1.32
N ALA A 64 5.66 5.56 -2.12
CA ALA A 64 5.65 5.41 -3.57
C ALA A 64 6.57 4.28 -4.03
N ASN A 65 7.73 4.16 -3.42
CA ASN A 65 8.68 3.09 -3.76
C ASN A 65 8.13 1.71 -3.40
N ILE A 66 7.50 1.61 -2.24
CA ILE A 66 6.87 0.34 -1.83
C ILE A 66 5.78 -0.04 -2.83
N ALA A 67 4.96 0.93 -3.23
CA ALA A 67 3.88 0.67 -4.18
C ALA A 67 4.42 0.22 -5.54
N ALA A 68 5.49 0.85 -6.00
CA ALA A 68 6.10 0.49 -7.28
C ALA A 68 6.67 -0.94 -7.22
N MET A 69 7.37 -1.25 -6.16
CA MET A 69 7.95 -2.58 -5.97
C MET A 69 6.86 -3.65 -5.88
N ALA A 70 5.81 -3.35 -5.10
CA ALA A 70 4.71 -4.30 -4.94
C ALA A 70 4.02 -4.58 -6.26
N ARG A 71 3.85 -3.54 -7.08
CA ARG A 71 3.23 -3.70 -8.39
C ARG A 71 4.03 -4.63 -9.28
N VAL A 72 5.35 -4.53 -9.24
CA VAL A 72 6.22 -5.42 -10.02
C VAL A 72 5.98 -6.87 -9.60
N LEU A 73 5.66 -7.10 -8.33
CA LEU A 73 5.39 -8.42 -7.79
C LEU A 73 3.91 -8.79 -7.84
N ASP A 74 3.13 -8.03 -8.59
CA ASP A 74 1.70 -8.27 -8.78
C ASP A 74 0.91 -8.16 -7.48
N ALA A 75 1.28 -7.21 -6.63
CA ALA A 75 0.56 -6.92 -5.40
C ALA A 75 0.08 -5.46 -5.42
N ARG A 76 -1.07 -5.21 -4.82
CA ARG A 76 -1.63 -3.87 -4.72
C ARG A 76 -1.23 -3.26 -3.39
N THR A 77 -1.09 -1.95 -3.37
CA THR A 77 -0.77 -1.23 -2.14
C THR A 77 -1.94 -0.35 -1.75
N VAL A 78 -2.38 -0.49 -0.52
CA VAL A 78 -3.43 0.35 0.06
C VAL A 78 -2.89 0.99 1.33
N VAL A 79 -2.94 2.31 1.39
CA VAL A 79 -2.58 3.05 2.59
C VAL A 79 -3.85 3.28 3.41
N VAL A 80 -3.84 2.85 4.65
CA VAL A 80 -5.01 2.96 5.51
C VAL A 80 -4.76 3.92 6.66
N GLY A 81 -5.83 4.56 7.11
CA GLY A 81 -5.78 5.42 8.27
C GLY A 81 -5.12 6.76 8.04
N MET A 82 -5.03 7.22 6.81
CA MET A 82 -4.41 8.51 6.52
C MET A 82 -5.22 9.64 7.15
N ARG A 83 -4.56 10.45 7.99
CA ARG A 83 -5.21 11.60 8.59
C ARG A 83 -5.34 12.72 7.55
N PRO A 84 -6.40 13.54 7.64
CA PRO A 84 -6.58 14.63 6.67
C PRO A 84 -5.37 15.57 6.57
N ALA A 85 -4.74 15.90 7.70
CA ALA A 85 -3.56 16.76 7.68
C ALA A 85 -2.42 16.13 6.89
N VAL A 86 -2.27 14.83 6.97
CA VAL A 86 -1.25 14.10 6.22
C VAL A 86 -1.56 14.14 4.73
N ALA A 87 -2.82 13.92 4.36
CA ALA A 87 -3.23 13.98 2.96
C ALA A 87 -2.96 15.36 2.36
N ILE A 88 -3.29 16.39 3.09
CA ILE A 88 -3.06 17.77 2.64
C ILE A 88 -1.57 18.01 2.41
N THR A 89 -0.74 17.57 3.36
CA THR A 89 0.71 17.74 3.26
C THR A 89 1.25 17.03 2.01
N LEU A 90 0.80 15.82 1.74
CA LEU A 90 1.26 15.08 0.56
C LEU A 90 0.92 15.85 -0.73
N VAL A 91 -0.28 16.40 -0.80
CA VAL A 91 -0.68 17.20 -1.96
C VAL A 91 0.20 18.46 -2.08
N GLU A 92 0.44 19.14 -0.96
CA GLU A 92 1.27 20.33 -0.96
C GLU A 92 2.71 20.06 -1.35
N LEU A 93 3.21 18.88 -1.02
CA LEU A 93 4.56 18.48 -1.41
C LEU A 93 4.64 18.05 -2.89
N GLY A 94 3.52 18.04 -3.57
CA GLY A 94 3.48 17.61 -4.97
C GLY A 94 3.68 16.11 -5.14
N LEU A 95 3.43 15.35 -4.08
CA LEU A 95 3.63 13.91 -4.12
C LEU A 95 2.34 13.23 -4.55
N SER A 96 2.31 12.74 -5.76
CA SER A 96 1.26 11.82 -6.14
C SER A 96 1.75 10.42 -5.83
N LEU A 97 0.86 9.55 -5.43
CA LEU A 97 1.21 8.18 -5.08
C LEU A 97 0.61 7.23 -6.13
N PRO A 98 1.25 7.15 -7.32
CA PRO A 98 0.69 6.32 -8.38
C PRO A 98 0.63 4.86 -7.96
N GLY A 99 -0.51 4.24 -8.24
CA GLY A 99 -0.71 2.86 -7.87
C GLY A 99 -1.07 2.64 -6.41
N VAL A 100 -1.20 3.71 -5.63
CA VAL A 100 -1.59 3.61 -4.23
C VAL A 100 -3.07 3.96 -4.11
N GLN A 101 -3.82 3.08 -3.46
CA GLN A 101 -5.20 3.36 -3.07
C GLN A 101 -5.22 3.64 -1.59
N THR A 102 -6.30 4.27 -1.12
CA THR A 102 -6.44 4.60 0.29
C THR A 102 -7.74 4.03 0.84
N ALA A 103 -7.74 3.74 2.12
CA ALA A 103 -8.93 3.27 2.82
C ALA A 103 -8.91 3.81 4.25
N LEU A 104 -10.07 3.83 4.89
CA LEU A 104 -10.17 4.38 6.23
C LEU A 104 -9.50 3.48 7.27
N ASP A 105 -9.57 2.17 7.09
CA ASP A 105 -9.00 1.24 8.05
C ASP A 105 -8.58 -0.06 7.36
N VAL A 106 -8.00 -0.95 8.14
CA VAL A 106 -7.46 -2.22 7.61
C VAL A 106 -8.56 -3.07 6.98
N GLU A 107 -9.72 -3.14 7.63
CA GLU A 107 -10.82 -3.95 7.11
C GLU A 107 -11.27 -3.47 5.74
N LYS A 108 -11.46 -2.15 5.61
CA LYS A 108 -11.86 -1.57 4.34
C LYS A 108 -10.76 -1.72 3.29
N GLY A 109 -9.51 -1.65 3.73
CA GLY A 109 -8.38 -1.86 2.82
C GLY A 109 -8.35 -3.28 2.27
N MET A 110 -8.59 -4.26 3.12
CA MET A 110 -8.64 -5.66 2.68
C MET A 110 -9.79 -5.89 1.71
N THR A 111 -10.94 -5.31 2.01
CA THR A 111 -12.10 -5.39 1.13
C THR A 111 -11.78 -4.78 -0.22
N LEU A 112 -11.10 -3.65 -0.23
CA LEU A 112 -10.73 -2.97 -1.46
C LEU A 112 -9.81 -3.83 -2.33
N ILE A 113 -8.84 -4.48 -1.73
CA ILE A 113 -7.92 -5.36 -2.46
C ILE A 113 -8.70 -6.52 -3.06
N THR A 114 -9.52 -7.17 -2.28
CA THR A 114 -10.30 -8.32 -2.73
C THR A 114 -11.31 -7.91 -3.81
N ALA A 115 -12.03 -6.83 -3.57
CA ALA A 115 -13.03 -6.35 -4.52
C ALA A 115 -12.39 -5.93 -5.84
N THR A 116 -11.25 -5.24 -5.77
CA THR A 116 -10.56 -4.79 -6.97
C THR A 116 -10.09 -5.96 -7.81
N ASN A 117 -9.57 -7.01 -7.17
CA ASN A 117 -9.14 -8.22 -7.89
C ASN A 117 -10.34 -8.90 -8.54
N HIS A 118 -11.46 -8.97 -7.82
CA HIS A 118 -12.67 -9.56 -8.34
C HIS A 118 -13.23 -8.72 -9.48
N ASP A 119 -13.27 -7.41 -9.30
CA ASP A 119 -13.78 -6.50 -10.32
C ASP A 119 -12.94 -6.54 -11.58
N ALA A 120 -11.62 -6.65 -11.45
CA ALA A 120 -10.76 -6.75 -12.61
C ALA A 120 -11.08 -7.98 -13.45
N GLY A 121 -11.30 -9.11 -12.80
CA GLY A 121 -11.69 -10.33 -13.49
C GLY A 121 -13.05 -10.18 -14.17
N THR A 122 -13.98 -9.61 -13.47
CA THR A 122 -15.32 -9.39 -14.01
C THR A 122 -15.29 -8.40 -15.17
N ALA A 123 -14.51 -7.34 -15.04
CA ALA A 123 -14.39 -6.33 -16.07
C ALA A 123 -13.80 -6.90 -17.36
N GLN A 124 -12.83 -7.77 -17.22
CA GLN A 124 -12.24 -8.41 -18.40
C GLN A 124 -13.27 -9.22 -19.17
N ARG A 125 -14.08 -10.00 -18.45
CA ARG A 125 -15.14 -10.76 -19.10
C ARG A 125 -16.18 -9.85 -19.71
N GLY A 126 -16.53 -8.78 -18.98
CA GLY A 126 -17.49 -7.83 -19.47
C GLY A 126 -17.02 -7.10 -20.71
N ALA A 127 -15.73 -6.79 -20.79
CA ALA A 127 -15.17 -6.08 -21.91
C ALA A 127 -15.28 -6.89 -23.20
N HIS A 128 -15.29 -8.20 -23.12
CA HIS A 128 -15.45 -9.05 -24.28
C HIS A 128 -16.90 -9.10 -24.75
N GLY A 129 -17.83 -9.06 -23.80
CA GLY A 129 -19.23 -9.20 -24.15
C GLY A 129 -19.94 -7.90 -24.38
N ARG A 130 -19.34 -6.78 -24.05
CA ARG A 130 -20.04 -5.53 -24.11
C ARG A 130 -19.08 -4.38 -24.37
N ARG A 131 -19.54 -3.41 -25.06
CA ARG A 131 -18.75 -2.28 -25.41
C ARG A 131 -18.84 -1.19 -24.40
N PRO A 132 -17.76 -0.68 -23.96
CA PRO A 132 -17.80 0.57 -23.19
C PRO A 132 -18.23 1.70 -24.11
N HIS A 133 -18.75 2.69 -23.55
CA HIS A 133 -19.18 3.82 -24.36
C HIS A 133 -18.60 5.07 -23.85
#